data_7a07d30c06d6b71606a27ce67cc17957
#
_entry.id   7a07d30c06d6b71606a27ce67cc17957
#
_cell.length_a   1.000
_cell.length_b   1.000
_cell.length_c   1.000
_cell.angle_alpha   90.00
_cell.angle_beta   90.00
_cell.angle_gamma   90.00
#
_symmetry.space_group_name_H-M   'P 1'
#
loop_
_entity.id
_entity.type
_entity.pdbx_description
1 polymer ?
#
loop_
_entity_poly.entity_id
_entity_poly.type
_entity_poly.pdbx_seq_one_letter_code
_entity_poly.pdbx_strand_id
1 'polypeptide(L)'
;MDTSLGARLAESIGVHGPMPFDDWVEACLYDPDGGFYASGGGAGRRNDFLTSPEVGPLFGAVLARWMDSRWEVLGRPEGFTVIEVAAGIGTLARSVVAAGPACLAGGRYVMVERSASSRDEQPTGGCLSSVPDLSVLVGEGPVDHGVVLANELLDNLAFGLLEVIDGRWHQVVIDGPHGVSGEFRMVPGEATEPPVPVDAGSRPSGTRIPVQTAAAAWVAEAIGLVGAGSVLVVDYTSTTPEMADRPSGQWLRTYRGHERGGEPTEVPGSQDVTVEVAVDQLPPGAVADTQAAFLRRYGIDNLVEAGRRLWEERAHLGDLEAIRARSRVTEAKALLDPTGLGGFTVLEWVCS
;
A
#
# COMPACT_ATOMS: atom_id res chain seq x y z
N MET A 1 -9.85 -18.74 29.57
CA MET A 1 -10.54 -18.61 28.26
C MET A 1 -9.44 -18.38 27.23
N ASP A 2 -9.52 -19.01 26.08
CA ASP A 2 -8.62 -18.72 24.96
C ASP A 2 -8.88 -17.28 24.48
N THR A 3 -7.87 -16.42 24.52
CA THR A 3 -7.96 -15.01 24.14
C THR A 3 -7.35 -14.77 22.76
N SER A 4 -7.06 -15.83 22.00
CA SER A 4 -6.57 -15.69 20.63
C SER A 4 -7.55 -14.92 19.74
N LEU A 5 -7.05 -14.28 18.69
CA LEU A 5 -7.89 -13.58 17.71
C LEU A 5 -8.98 -14.53 17.17
N GLY A 6 -8.60 -15.77 16.82
CA GLY A 6 -9.56 -16.77 16.34
C GLY A 6 -10.69 -17.05 17.32
N ALA A 7 -10.40 -17.14 18.65
CA ALA A 7 -11.45 -17.35 19.66
C ALA A 7 -12.40 -16.14 19.76
N ARG A 8 -11.88 -14.91 19.69
CA ARG A 8 -12.72 -13.70 19.73
C ARG A 8 -13.60 -13.59 18.50
N LEU A 9 -13.06 -13.90 17.30
CA LEU A 9 -13.84 -13.92 16.06
C LEU A 9 -14.92 -15.00 16.09
N ALA A 10 -14.63 -16.19 16.62
CA ALA A 10 -15.60 -17.26 16.79
C ALA A 10 -16.74 -16.86 17.74
N GLU A 11 -16.43 -16.19 18.84
CA GLU A 11 -17.44 -15.67 19.77
C GLU A 11 -18.31 -14.60 19.10
N SER A 12 -17.68 -13.66 18.36
CA SER A 12 -18.41 -12.62 17.64
C SER A 12 -19.37 -13.21 16.61
N ILE A 13 -18.93 -14.16 15.78
CA ILE A 13 -19.76 -14.85 14.80
C ILE A 13 -20.87 -15.65 15.50
N GLY A 14 -20.59 -16.30 16.62
CA GLY A 14 -21.58 -17.04 17.39
C GLY A 14 -22.71 -16.17 17.96
N VAL A 15 -22.43 -14.90 18.25
CA VAL A 15 -23.38 -13.94 18.81
C VAL A 15 -24.13 -13.17 17.71
N HIS A 16 -23.44 -12.71 16.68
CA HIS A 16 -23.96 -11.76 15.68
C HIS A 16 -24.29 -12.41 14.33
N GLY A 17 -23.92 -13.67 14.14
CA GLY A 17 -24.01 -14.36 12.84
C GLY A 17 -22.75 -14.17 12.00
N PRO A 18 -22.78 -14.67 10.74
CA PRO A 18 -21.64 -14.59 9.83
C PRO A 18 -21.12 -13.17 9.66
N MET A 19 -19.77 -13.03 9.66
CA MET A 19 -19.06 -11.76 9.61
C MET A 19 -18.79 -11.34 8.16
N PRO A 20 -19.01 -10.07 7.76
CA PRO A 20 -18.55 -9.56 6.46
C PRO A 20 -17.06 -9.81 6.22
N PHE A 21 -16.68 -10.05 4.95
CA PHE A 21 -15.29 -10.40 4.62
C PHE A 21 -14.32 -9.24 4.88
N ASP A 22 -14.74 -8.00 4.69
CA ASP A 22 -13.96 -6.80 5.02
C ASP A 22 -13.70 -6.64 6.53
N ASP A 23 -14.69 -6.89 7.38
CA ASP A 23 -14.50 -6.91 8.85
C ASP A 23 -13.52 -8.01 9.26
N TRP A 24 -13.58 -9.17 8.60
CA TRP A 24 -12.63 -10.26 8.81
C TRP A 24 -11.21 -9.85 8.43
N VAL A 25 -11.01 -9.23 7.26
CA VAL A 25 -9.70 -8.77 6.79
C VAL A 25 -9.15 -7.69 7.74
N GLU A 26 -9.98 -6.70 8.14
CA GLU A 26 -9.56 -5.67 9.10
C GLU A 26 -9.08 -6.30 10.41
N ALA A 27 -9.82 -7.27 10.96
CA ALA A 27 -9.43 -7.95 12.18
C ALA A 27 -8.14 -8.77 11.99
N CYS A 28 -8.03 -9.54 10.89
CA CYS A 28 -6.85 -10.35 10.63
C CYS A 28 -5.57 -9.53 10.45
N LEU A 29 -5.66 -8.34 9.84
CA LEU A 29 -4.50 -7.49 9.59
C LEU A 29 -4.19 -6.57 10.78
N TYR A 30 -5.21 -5.98 11.41
CA TYR A 30 -5.04 -4.80 12.24
C TYR A 30 -5.54 -4.92 13.69
N ASP A 31 -6.08 -6.08 14.11
CA ASP A 31 -6.46 -6.27 15.52
C ASP A 31 -5.23 -6.00 16.42
N PRO A 32 -5.35 -5.14 17.46
CA PRO A 32 -4.20 -4.73 18.26
C PRO A 32 -3.56 -5.88 19.07
N ASP A 33 -4.32 -6.94 19.38
CA ASP A 33 -3.89 -8.04 20.25
C ASP A 33 -3.62 -9.36 19.50
N GLY A 34 -3.70 -9.35 18.15
CA GLY A 34 -3.51 -10.58 17.40
C GLY A 34 -3.52 -10.44 15.89
N GLY A 35 -3.62 -9.21 15.36
CA GLY A 35 -3.52 -8.93 13.94
C GLY A 35 -2.08 -9.08 13.42
N PHE A 36 -1.96 -9.32 12.12
CA PHE A 36 -0.68 -9.56 11.46
C PHE A 36 0.32 -8.43 11.69
N TYR A 37 -0.08 -7.17 11.48
CA TYR A 37 0.80 -6.00 11.66
C TYR A 37 1.10 -5.67 13.13
N ALA A 38 0.20 -6.02 14.06
CA ALA A 38 0.46 -5.87 15.48
C ALA A 38 1.47 -6.89 16.00
N SER A 39 1.54 -8.07 15.38
CA SER A 39 2.44 -9.17 15.74
C SER A 39 3.86 -9.04 15.14
N GLY A 40 4.16 -7.93 14.46
CA GLY A 40 5.47 -7.67 13.84
C GLY A 40 5.59 -8.13 12.39
N GLY A 41 4.48 -8.44 11.73
CA GLY A 41 4.43 -8.63 10.28
C GLY A 41 4.69 -7.30 9.55
N GLY A 42 5.11 -7.36 8.29
CA GLY A 42 5.31 -6.16 7.48
C GLY A 42 6.39 -6.28 6.42
N ALA A 43 6.66 -5.16 5.73
CA ALA A 43 7.69 -5.05 4.70
C ALA A 43 9.11 -4.99 5.28
N GLY A 44 10.10 -5.47 4.53
CA GLY A 44 11.52 -5.32 4.84
C GLY A 44 12.36 -6.56 4.55
N ARG A 45 13.68 -6.39 4.44
CA ARG A 45 14.63 -7.48 4.12
C ARG A 45 14.61 -8.66 5.09
N ARG A 46 14.03 -8.50 6.26
CA ARG A 46 13.88 -9.54 7.29
C ARG A 46 12.43 -9.95 7.51
N ASN A 47 11.50 -9.31 6.79
CA ASN A 47 10.05 -9.46 6.91
C ASN A 47 9.47 -10.15 5.66
N ASP A 48 8.16 -10.18 5.53
CA ASP A 48 7.45 -11.07 4.61
C ASP A 48 7.60 -10.75 3.12
N PHE A 49 7.91 -9.50 2.72
CA PHE A 49 8.04 -9.09 1.31
C PHE A 49 8.98 -7.89 1.11
N LEU A 50 9.49 -7.71 -0.12
CA LEU A 50 10.38 -6.62 -0.51
C LEU A 50 9.60 -5.55 -1.28
N THR A 51 9.51 -4.34 -0.71
CA THR A 51 8.88 -3.18 -1.33
C THR A 51 9.90 -2.26 -2.01
N SER A 52 9.43 -1.34 -2.86
CA SER A 52 10.30 -0.40 -3.58
C SER A 52 11.22 0.43 -2.64
N PRO A 53 10.76 0.96 -1.48
CA PRO A 53 11.64 1.62 -0.52
C PRO A 53 12.74 0.73 0.08
N GLU A 54 12.49 -0.57 0.20
CA GLU A 54 13.44 -1.53 0.81
C GLU A 54 14.53 -2.02 -0.15
N VAL A 55 14.36 -1.81 -1.46
CA VAL A 55 15.41 -2.11 -2.45
C VAL A 55 16.67 -1.28 -2.16
N GLY A 56 16.50 0.02 -1.84
CA GLY A 56 17.58 0.93 -1.52
C GLY A 56 17.18 2.40 -1.69
N PRO A 57 18.13 3.33 -1.44
CA PRO A 57 17.84 4.76 -1.41
C PRO A 57 17.50 5.38 -2.78
N LEU A 58 17.71 4.66 -3.89
CA LEU A 58 17.47 5.19 -5.23
C LEU A 58 16.01 5.53 -5.48
N PHE A 59 15.06 4.71 -4.96
CA PHE A 59 13.63 4.98 -5.07
C PHE A 59 13.27 6.32 -4.43
N GLY A 60 13.68 6.53 -3.17
CA GLY A 60 13.46 7.80 -2.47
C GLY A 60 14.13 9.00 -3.15
N ALA A 61 15.31 8.80 -3.76
CA ALA A 61 15.99 9.87 -4.51
C ALA A 61 15.22 10.28 -5.79
N VAL A 62 14.52 9.35 -6.44
CA VAL A 62 13.64 9.67 -7.58
C VAL A 62 12.36 10.35 -7.11
N LEU A 63 11.74 9.87 -6.02
CA LEU A 63 10.56 10.52 -5.45
C LEU A 63 10.87 11.94 -4.96
N ALA A 64 12.06 12.19 -4.40
CA ALA A 64 12.50 13.55 -4.05
C ALA A 64 12.48 14.50 -5.27
N ARG A 65 12.87 14.05 -6.45
CA ARG A 65 12.79 14.83 -7.69
C ARG A 65 11.34 15.05 -8.16
N TRP A 66 10.48 14.05 -7.98
CA TRP A 66 9.04 14.22 -8.25
C TRP A 66 8.45 15.27 -7.31
N MET A 67 8.74 15.22 -6.02
CA MET A 67 8.29 16.22 -5.03
C MET A 67 8.75 17.62 -5.39
N ASP A 68 10.02 17.79 -5.73
CA ASP A 68 10.55 19.09 -6.20
C ASP A 68 9.83 19.57 -7.45
N SER A 69 9.52 18.68 -8.40
CA SER A 69 8.79 19.05 -9.62
C SER A 69 7.36 19.53 -9.32
N ARG A 70 6.67 18.90 -8.33
CA ARG A 70 5.33 19.37 -7.90
C ARG A 70 5.41 20.72 -7.21
N TRP A 71 6.38 20.88 -6.29
CA TRP A 71 6.65 22.15 -5.64
C TRP A 71 6.98 23.29 -6.63
N GLU A 72 7.77 23.00 -7.66
CA GLU A 72 8.09 23.98 -8.71
C GLU A 72 6.87 24.38 -9.54
N VAL A 73 6.02 23.43 -9.93
CA VAL A 73 4.76 23.69 -10.66
C VAL A 73 3.83 24.60 -9.86
N LEU A 74 3.82 24.48 -8.54
CA LEU A 74 3.04 25.32 -7.63
C LEU A 74 3.68 26.70 -7.37
N GLY A 75 4.81 27.02 -7.99
CA GLY A 75 5.50 28.31 -7.82
C GLY A 75 6.40 28.35 -6.59
N ARG A 76 6.83 27.22 -6.08
CA ARG A 76 7.73 27.07 -4.92
C ARG A 76 7.16 27.69 -3.65
N PRO A 77 5.96 27.26 -3.20
CA PRO A 77 5.34 27.79 -2.01
C PRO A 77 6.18 27.52 -0.76
N GLU A 78 6.12 28.43 0.20
CA GLU A 78 6.61 28.18 1.55
C GLU A 78 5.73 27.14 2.27
N GLY A 79 6.29 26.37 3.21
CA GLY A 79 5.53 25.43 4.03
C GLY A 79 5.01 24.20 3.29
N PHE A 80 5.65 23.81 2.15
CA PHE A 80 5.26 22.62 1.40
C PHE A 80 5.28 21.37 2.30
N THR A 81 4.21 20.58 2.25
CA THR A 81 4.05 19.42 3.11
C THR A 81 4.08 18.13 2.29
N VAL A 82 4.94 17.21 2.68
CA VAL A 82 4.96 15.82 2.20
C VAL A 82 4.33 14.94 3.27
N ILE A 83 3.35 14.13 2.90
CA ILE A 83 2.68 13.17 3.79
C ILE A 83 2.89 11.78 3.20
N GLU A 84 3.62 10.93 3.93
CA GLU A 84 3.79 9.51 3.59
C GLU A 84 2.87 8.67 4.47
N VAL A 85 1.94 7.92 3.86
CA VAL A 85 1.01 7.06 4.59
C VAL A 85 1.45 5.61 4.48
N ALA A 86 1.26 4.85 5.56
CA ALA A 86 1.86 3.54 5.79
C ALA A 86 3.41 3.59 5.72
N ALA A 87 3.98 4.57 6.42
CA ALA A 87 5.41 4.87 6.36
C ALA A 87 6.31 3.78 7.00
N GLY A 88 5.72 2.79 7.66
CA GLY A 88 6.45 1.75 8.36
C GLY A 88 7.47 2.36 9.33
N ILE A 89 8.68 1.84 9.32
CA ILE A 89 9.80 2.37 10.13
C ILE A 89 10.45 3.63 9.54
N GLY A 90 9.89 4.21 8.46
CA GLY A 90 10.39 5.45 7.83
C GLY A 90 11.57 5.23 6.87
N THR A 91 11.65 4.08 6.20
CA THR A 91 12.73 3.78 5.24
C THR A 91 12.72 4.76 4.06
N LEU A 92 11.53 5.04 3.50
CA LEU A 92 11.37 5.98 2.39
C LEU A 92 11.69 7.42 2.83
N ALA A 93 11.15 7.87 3.97
CA ALA A 93 11.45 9.19 4.53
C ALA A 93 12.95 9.45 4.68
N ARG A 94 13.71 8.45 5.22
CA ARG A 94 15.18 8.54 5.32
C ARG A 94 15.84 8.72 3.95
N SER A 95 15.39 7.99 2.96
CA SER A 95 15.95 8.02 1.61
C SER A 95 15.65 9.33 0.88
N VAL A 96 14.42 9.85 1.02
CA VAL A 96 13.99 11.14 0.46
C VAL A 96 14.79 12.29 1.10
N VAL A 97 14.86 12.34 2.44
CA VAL A 97 15.60 13.41 3.15
C VAL A 97 17.10 13.35 2.83
N ALA A 98 17.67 12.15 2.72
CA ALA A 98 19.07 11.99 2.33
C ALA A 98 19.36 12.48 0.88
N ALA A 99 18.35 12.47 0.01
CA ALA A 99 18.47 13.03 -1.34
C ALA A 99 18.44 14.56 -1.36
N GLY A 100 17.95 15.22 -0.30
CA GLY A 100 17.97 16.67 -0.10
C GLY A 100 17.07 17.44 -1.06
N PRO A 101 15.76 17.11 -1.19
CA PRO A 101 14.87 17.84 -2.09
C PRO A 101 14.70 19.30 -1.63
N ALA A 102 14.64 20.21 -2.60
CA ALA A 102 14.55 21.65 -2.34
C ALA A 102 13.25 22.04 -1.64
N CYS A 103 12.16 21.33 -1.94
CA CYS A 103 10.85 21.55 -1.32
C CYS A 103 10.84 21.33 0.21
N LEU A 104 11.78 20.56 0.76
CA LEU A 104 11.91 20.34 2.20
C LEU A 104 12.85 21.33 2.90
N ALA A 105 13.52 22.25 2.19
CA ALA A 105 14.36 23.26 2.83
C ALA A 105 13.57 24.20 3.77
N GLY A 106 12.30 24.46 3.47
CA GLY A 106 11.35 25.19 4.33
C GLY A 106 10.03 24.44 4.51
N GLY A 107 9.99 23.16 4.11
CA GLY A 107 8.83 22.30 4.18
C GLY A 107 8.89 21.32 5.35
N ARG A 108 7.87 20.45 5.42
CA ARG A 108 7.77 19.36 6.40
C ARG A 108 7.48 18.02 5.73
N TYR A 109 7.95 16.95 6.35
CA TYR A 109 7.66 15.57 5.97
C TYR A 109 6.98 14.86 7.14
N VAL A 110 5.75 14.42 6.94
CA VAL A 110 4.93 13.76 7.95
C VAL A 110 4.77 12.29 7.58
N MET A 111 5.23 11.42 8.45
CA MET A 111 5.01 9.98 8.37
C MET A 111 3.74 9.62 9.12
N VAL A 112 2.80 8.95 8.44
CA VAL A 112 1.56 8.42 9.02
C VAL A 112 1.69 6.91 9.12
N GLU A 113 1.56 6.35 10.34
CA GLU A 113 1.74 4.91 10.57
C GLU A 113 0.90 4.44 11.77
N ARG A 114 0.05 3.44 11.57
CA ARG A 114 -0.83 2.87 12.63
C ARG A 114 -0.03 2.13 13.71
N SER A 115 0.99 1.37 13.33
CA SER A 115 1.80 0.57 14.24
C SER A 115 2.63 1.44 15.17
N ALA A 116 2.38 1.37 16.48
CA ALA A 116 3.15 2.10 17.48
C ALA A 116 4.63 1.67 17.48
N SER A 117 4.90 0.37 17.35
CA SER A 117 6.26 -0.16 17.29
C SER A 117 7.04 0.36 16.08
N SER A 118 6.38 0.45 14.91
CA SER A 118 7.01 1.03 13.72
C SER A 118 7.28 2.53 13.88
N ARG A 119 6.36 3.28 14.50
CA ARG A 119 6.57 4.71 14.79
C ARG A 119 7.74 4.96 15.73
N ASP A 120 7.97 4.08 16.71
CA ASP A 120 9.10 4.20 17.66
C ASP A 120 10.46 4.09 16.95
N GLU A 121 10.52 3.44 15.78
CA GLU A 121 11.73 3.32 14.95
C GLU A 121 11.88 4.45 13.92
N GLN A 122 10.84 5.28 13.71
CA GLN A 122 10.87 6.34 12.71
C GLN A 122 11.86 7.46 13.07
N PRO A 123 12.53 8.05 12.07
CA PRO A 123 13.36 9.23 12.31
C PRO A 123 12.47 10.43 12.65
N THR A 124 12.87 11.21 13.63
CA THR A 124 12.19 12.45 14.02
C THR A 124 13.15 13.61 14.11
N GLY A 125 12.63 14.83 14.04
CA GLY A 125 13.41 16.07 14.10
C GLY A 125 13.76 16.67 12.74
N GLY A 126 14.23 17.91 12.71
CA GLY A 126 14.37 18.67 11.46
C GLY A 126 13.01 18.90 10.81
N CYS A 127 12.87 18.45 9.56
CA CYS A 127 11.60 18.52 8.83
C CYS A 127 10.69 17.29 9.05
N LEU A 128 11.12 16.28 9.81
CA LEU A 128 10.45 14.99 9.99
C LEU A 128 9.56 14.98 11.24
N SER A 129 8.33 14.51 11.07
CA SER A 129 7.40 14.22 12.16
C SER A 129 6.64 12.91 11.88
N SER A 130 6.00 12.37 12.92
CA SER A 130 5.24 11.13 12.87
C SER A 130 3.89 11.30 13.55
N VAL A 131 2.83 10.77 12.93
CA VAL A 131 1.48 10.73 13.48
C VAL A 131 0.88 9.33 13.33
N PRO A 132 -0.05 8.93 14.20
CA PRO A 132 -0.61 7.58 14.16
C PRO A 132 -1.62 7.36 13.03
N ASP A 133 -2.29 8.42 12.57
CA ASP A 133 -3.42 8.31 11.65
C ASP A 133 -3.57 9.60 10.83
N LEU A 134 -4.11 9.47 9.61
CA LEU A 134 -4.35 10.59 8.71
C LEU A 134 -5.36 11.59 9.28
N SER A 135 -6.33 11.14 10.07
CA SER A 135 -7.34 11.97 10.73
C SER A 135 -6.75 13.04 11.65
N VAL A 136 -5.54 12.81 12.17
CA VAL A 136 -4.82 13.84 12.95
C VAL A 136 -4.54 15.06 12.08
N LEU A 137 -4.12 14.85 10.84
CA LEU A 137 -3.84 15.93 9.88
C LEU A 137 -5.12 16.56 9.36
N VAL A 138 -6.14 15.76 9.10
CA VAL A 138 -7.48 16.27 8.73
C VAL A 138 -8.05 17.16 9.83
N GLY A 139 -7.82 16.82 11.10
CA GLY A 139 -8.21 17.63 12.26
C GLY A 139 -7.46 18.97 12.37
N GLU A 140 -6.26 19.08 11.80
CA GLU A 140 -5.48 20.34 11.70
C GLU A 140 -5.97 21.25 10.57
N GLY A 141 -6.78 20.71 9.65
CA GLY A 141 -7.27 21.38 8.44
C GLY A 141 -6.50 20.98 7.18
N PRO A 142 -6.97 21.41 5.99
CA PRO A 142 -6.34 21.05 4.73
C PRO A 142 -4.91 21.60 4.64
N VAL A 143 -4.06 20.84 3.98
CA VAL A 143 -2.70 21.26 3.61
C VAL A 143 -2.79 22.15 2.38
N ASP A 144 -2.44 23.42 2.52
CA ASP A 144 -2.53 24.39 1.41
C ASP A 144 -1.76 23.92 0.17
N HIS A 145 -0.50 23.48 0.37
CA HIS A 145 0.38 23.03 -0.70
C HIS A 145 1.15 21.78 -0.25
N GLY A 146 1.03 20.70 -1.00
CA GLY A 146 1.75 19.49 -0.62
C GLY A 146 1.48 18.29 -1.50
N VAL A 147 2.01 17.17 -1.07
CA VAL A 147 1.77 15.86 -1.69
C VAL A 147 1.46 14.83 -0.61
N VAL A 148 0.54 13.92 -0.94
CA VAL A 148 0.32 12.68 -0.19
C VAL A 148 0.87 11.55 -1.03
N LEU A 149 1.62 10.66 -0.42
CA LEU A 149 2.12 9.47 -1.08
C LEU A 149 1.85 8.22 -0.27
N ALA A 150 1.51 7.13 -0.95
CA ALA A 150 1.38 5.79 -0.40
C ALA A 150 2.04 4.77 -1.35
N ASN A 151 2.86 3.91 -0.77
CA ASN A 151 3.49 2.82 -1.50
C ASN A 151 3.04 1.50 -0.91
N GLU A 152 2.32 0.68 -1.70
CA GLU A 152 1.80 -0.60 -1.26
C GLU A 152 0.96 -0.45 0.03
N LEU A 153 -0.09 0.37 -0.05
CA LEU A 153 -1.06 0.60 1.02
C LEU A 153 -2.44 0.08 0.65
N LEU A 154 -2.91 0.38 -0.59
CA LEU A 154 -4.32 0.14 -0.93
C LEU A 154 -4.62 -1.35 -1.03
N ASP A 155 -3.64 -2.16 -1.38
CA ASP A 155 -3.71 -3.61 -1.47
C ASP A 155 -3.95 -4.30 -0.11
N ASN A 156 -3.63 -3.62 1.00
CA ASN A 156 -3.80 -4.11 2.37
C ASN A 156 -4.95 -3.43 3.13
N LEU A 157 -5.62 -2.41 2.57
CA LEU A 157 -6.82 -1.87 3.18
C LEU A 157 -7.95 -2.91 3.15
N ALA A 158 -8.76 -2.96 4.20
CA ALA A 158 -9.86 -3.91 4.31
C ALA A 158 -10.77 -3.87 3.09
N PHE A 159 -11.11 -5.03 2.55
CA PHE A 159 -11.93 -5.18 1.35
C PHE A 159 -12.95 -6.30 1.49
N GLY A 160 -14.11 -6.09 0.90
CA GLY A 160 -15.13 -7.11 0.78
C GLY A 160 -14.91 -8.00 -0.44
N LEU A 161 -15.67 -9.08 -0.54
CA LEU A 161 -15.74 -9.95 -1.70
C LEU A 161 -17.19 -10.15 -2.14
N LEU A 162 -17.40 -10.21 -3.45
CA LEU A 162 -18.64 -10.73 -4.04
C LEU A 162 -18.35 -12.02 -4.78
N GLU A 163 -19.31 -12.93 -4.76
CA GLU A 163 -19.27 -14.20 -5.48
C GLU A 163 -20.55 -14.41 -6.30
N VAL A 164 -20.42 -14.94 -7.52
CA VAL A 164 -21.57 -15.28 -8.35
C VAL A 164 -22.20 -16.58 -7.85
N ILE A 165 -23.48 -16.53 -7.51
CA ILE A 165 -24.33 -17.66 -7.21
C ILE A 165 -25.60 -17.56 -8.08
N ASP A 166 -25.85 -18.60 -8.88
CA ASP A 166 -27.03 -18.68 -9.75
C ASP A 166 -27.26 -17.41 -10.62
N GLY A 167 -26.15 -16.86 -11.16
CA GLY A 167 -26.18 -15.69 -12.04
C GLY A 167 -26.42 -14.36 -11.34
N ARG A 168 -26.21 -14.27 -10.03
CA ARG A 168 -26.29 -13.04 -9.22
C ARG A 168 -25.06 -12.87 -8.34
N TRP A 169 -24.69 -11.65 -8.07
CA TRP A 169 -23.66 -11.33 -7.08
C TRP A 169 -24.21 -11.47 -5.67
N HIS A 170 -23.45 -12.13 -4.82
CA HIS A 170 -23.71 -12.28 -3.39
C HIS A 170 -22.48 -11.81 -2.62
N GLN A 171 -22.68 -11.18 -1.47
CA GLN A 171 -21.59 -10.90 -0.53
C GLN A 171 -20.95 -12.22 -0.10
N VAL A 172 -19.64 -12.20 0.12
CA VAL A 172 -18.94 -13.28 0.82
C VAL A 172 -18.83 -12.89 2.27
N VAL A 173 -19.29 -13.77 3.14
CA VAL A 173 -19.19 -13.60 4.60
C VAL A 173 -18.45 -14.78 5.20
N ILE A 174 -17.87 -14.59 6.39
CA ILE A 174 -17.17 -15.63 7.13
C ILE A 174 -18.07 -16.24 8.17
N ASP A 175 -18.23 -17.54 8.11
CA ASP A 175 -19.00 -18.33 9.07
C ASP A 175 -18.11 -19.38 9.76
N GLY A 176 -18.48 -19.78 10.97
CA GLY A 176 -17.71 -20.74 11.79
C GLY A 176 -17.49 -20.27 13.22
N PRO A 177 -16.77 -21.07 14.01
CA PRO A 177 -15.99 -22.24 13.61
C PRO A 177 -16.81 -23.50 13.37
N HIS A 178 -16.46 -24.24 12.35
CA HIS A 178 -17.12 -25.49 11.98
C HIS A 178 -16.27 -26.73 12.28
N GLY A 179 -16.95 -27.84 12.60
CA GLY A 179 -16.32 -29.13 12.80
C GLY A 179 -15.42 -29.20 14.05
N VAL A 180 -14.68 -30.30 14.15
CA VAL A 180 -13.76 -30.57 15.30
C VAL A 180 -12.50 -29.69 15.22
N SER A 181 -12.12 -29.26 14.01
CA SER A 181 -10.94 -28.41 13.74
C SER A 181 -11.17 -26.93 14.03
N GLY A 182 -12.43 -26.50 14.22
CA GLY A 182 -12.75 -25.08 14.45
C GLY A 182 -12.47 -24.19 13.24
N GLU A 183 -12.71 -24.68 12.01
CA GLU A 183 -12.40 -23.95 10.78
C GLU A 183 -13.44 -22.86 10.48
N PHE A 184 -12.96 -21.70 10.04
CA PHE A 184 -13.77 -20.67 9.44
C PHE A 184 -13.91 -20.89 7.93
N ARG A 185 -15.03 -20.49 7.36
CA ARG A 185 -15.33 -20.67 5.93
C ARG A 185 -15.94 -19.45 5.31
N MET A 186 -15.56 -19.17 4.07
CA MET A 186 -16.26 -18.22 3.22
C MET A 186 -17.58 -18.85 2.76
N VAL A 187 -18.68 -18.16 3.01
CA VAL A 187 -20.02 -18.59 2.60
C VAL A 187 -20.76 -17.44 1.90
N PRO A 188 -21.73 -17.74 1.01
CA PRO A 188 -22.56 -16.69 0.42
C PRO A 188 -23.43 -15.98 1.47
N GLY A 189 -23.42 -14.66 1.43
CA GLY A 189 -24.31 -13.80 2.16
C GLY A 189 -25.47 -13.29 1.31
N GLU A 190 -25.93 -12.06 1.56
CA GLU A 190 -27.03 -11.44 0.84
C GLU A 190 -26.66 -11.14 -0.64
N ALA A 191 -27.68 -11.20 -1.50
CA ALA A 191 -27.53 -10.75 -2.88
C ALA A 191 -27.35 -9.23 -2.92
N THR A 192 -26.41 -8.75 -3.76
CA THR A 192 -26.08 -7.32 -3.84
C THR A 192 -25.60 -6.95 -5.24
N GLU A 193 -25.54 -5.66 -5.54
CA GLU A 193 -24.97 -5.15 -6.78
C GLU A 193 -23.46 -4.88 -6.63
N PRO A 194 -22.65 -5.13 -7.67
CA PRO A 194 -21.24 -4.83 -7.63
C PRO A 194 -20.98 -3.32 -7.68
N PRO A 195 -19.84 -2.84 -7.14
CA PRO A 195 -19.51 -1.40 -7.11
C PRO A 195 -19.33 -0.79 -8.50
N VAL A 196 -18.96 -1.61 -9.48
CA VAL A 196 -18.87 -1.25 -10.91
C VAL A 196 -19.63 -2.28 -11.73
N PRO A 197 -20.15 -1.92 -12.92
CA PRO A 197 -20.94 -2.85 -13.72
C PRO A 197 -20.15 -4.08 -14.19
N VAL A 198 -20.44 -5.24 -13.61
CA VAL A 198 -19.91 -6.54 -14.01
C VAL A 198 -21.07 -7.53 -14.05
N ASP A 199 -21.37 -8.02 -15.26
CA ASP A 199 -22.50 -8.93 -15.45
C ASP A 199 -22.25 -10.30 -14.80
N ALA A 200 -23.08 -10.66 -13.84
CA ALA A 200 -23.04 -11.97 -13.16
C ALA A 200 -23.66 -13.09 -14.02
N GLY A 201 -24.65 -12.77 -14.88
CA GLY A 201 -25.41 -13.75 -15.64
C GLY A 201 -24.59 -14.51 -16.69
N SER A 202 -23.50 -13.90 -17.15
CA SER A 202 -22.56 -14.52 -18.11
C SER A 202 -21.41 -15.27 -17.47
N ARG A 203 -21.32 -15.30 -16.13
CA ARG A 203 -20.18 -15.85 -15.39
C ARG A 203 -20.54 -17.13 -14.64
N PRO A 204 -19.60 -18.08 -14.51
CA PRO A 204 -19.84 -19.28 -13.73
C PRO A 204 -20.03 -18.96 -12.23
N SER A 205 -20.86 -19.76 -11.54
CA SER A 205 -20.90 -19.70 -10.07
C SER A 205 -19.52 -19.95 -9.47
N GLY A 206 -19.19 -19.20 -8.40
CA GLY A 206 -17.87 -19.20 -7.80
C GLY A 206 -16.92 -18.14 -8.38
N THR A 207 -17.31 -17.39 -9.43
CA THR A 207 -16.56 -16.20 -9.87
C THR A 207 -16.60 -15.15 -8.77
N ARG A 208 -15.44 -14.56 -8.45
CA ARG A 208 -15.31 -13.56 -7.39
C ARG A 208 -14.77 -12.23 -7.91
N ILE A 209 -15.12 -11.14 -7.22
CA ILE A 209 -14.56 -9.81 -7.39
C ILE A 209 -14.35 -9.15 -6.01
N PRO A 210 -13.36 -8.26 -5.86
CA PRO A 210 -13.20 -7.48 -4.65
C PRO A 210 -14.18 -6.30 -4.60
N VAL A 211 -14.48 -5.84 -3.39
CA VAL A 211 -15.17 -4.57 -3.10
C VAL A 211 -14.24 -3.72 -2.25
N GLN A 212 -13.65 -2.68 -2.84
CA GLN A 212 -12.57 -1.91 -2.23
C GLN A 212 -13.03 -0.53 -1.73
N THR A 213 -14.10 -0.52 -0.96
CA THR A 213 -14.71 0.72 -0.43
C THR A 213 -13.72 1.51 0.44
N ALA A 214 -12.90 0.82 1.27
CA ALA A 214 -11.92 1.49 2.12
C ALA A 214 -10.80 2.14 1.29
N ALA A 215 -10.33 1.49 0.23
CA ALA A 215 -9.33 2.08 -0.67
C ALA A 215 -9.87 3.32 -1.40
N ALA A 216 -11.10 3.25 -1.91
CA ALA A 216 -11.75 4.39 -2.55
C ALA A 216 -11.96 5.56 -1.58
N ALA A 217 -12.40 5.27 -0.35
CA ALA A 217 -12.59 6.29 0.69
C ALA A 217 -11.27 6.93 1.10
N TRP A 218 -10.21 6.15 1.27
CA TRP A 218 -8.89 6.65 1.61
C TRP A 218 -8.33 7.59 0.52
N VAL A 219 -8.44 7.21 -0.76
CA VAL A 219 -8.01 8.09 -1.87
C VAL A 219 -8.81 9.39 -1.89
N ALA A 220 -10.13 9.33 -1.68
CA ALA A 220 -10.98 10.52 -1.62
C ALA A 220 -10.58 11.44 -0.44
N GLU A 221 -10.29 10.88 0.73
CA GLU A 221 -9.81 11.63 1.90
C GLU A 221 -8.45 12.27 1.62
N ALA A 222 -7.50 11.53 1.04
CA ALA A 222 -6.17 12.03 0.69
C ALA A 222 -6.25 13.20 -0.33
N ILE A 223 -7.13 13.10 -1.34
CA ILE A 223 -7.39 14.20 -2.29
C ILE A 223 -7.98 15.41 -1.57
N GLY A 224 -8.94 15.20 -0.66
CA GLY A 224 -9.59 16.27 0.10
C GLY A 224 -8.66 16.96 1.11
N LEU A 225 -7.58 16.30 1.53
CA LEU A 225 -6.61 16.86 2.47
C LEU A 225 -5.67 17.88 1.81
N VAL A 226 -5.43 17.80 0.50
CA VAL A 226 -4.46 18.66 -0.21
C VAL A 226 -5.21 19.73 -1.01
N GLY A 227 -5.00 21.00 -0.67
CA GLY A 227 -5.57 22.15 -1.39
C GLY A 227 -4.98 22.30 -2.78
N ALA A 228 -3.66 22.29 -2.92
CA ALA A 228 -2.96 22.29 -4.19
C ALA A 228 -1.73 21.37 -4.16
N GLY A 229 -1.65 20.44 -5.09
CA GLY A 229 -0.57 19.46 -5.12
C GLY A 229 -0.92 18.17 -5.81
N SER A 230 -0.52 17.03 -5.22
CA SER A 230 -0.82 15.70 -5.80
C SER A 230 -0.98 14.63 -4.72
N VAL A 231 -1.80 13.63 -5.03
CA VAL A 231 -1.82 12.34 -4.33
C VAL A 231 -1.16 11.31 -5.25
N LEU A 232 -0.17 10.60 -4.75
CA LEU A 232 0.57 9.55 -5.48
C LEU A 232 0.39 8.21 -4.77
N VAL A 233 -0.08 7.21 -5.50
CA VAL A 233 -0.16 5.82 -5.05
C VAL A 233 0.68 4.95 -5.95
N VAL A 234 1.47 4.07 -5.37
CA VAL A 234 2.22 3.02 -6.06
C VAL A 234 1.72 1.68 -5.56
N ASP A 235 1.10 0.89 -6.44
CA ASP A 235 0.52 -0.38 -6.05
C ASP A 235 0.40 -1.33 -7.26
N TYR A 236 0.14 -2.62 -7.03
CA TYR A 236 -0.18 -3.54 -8.09
C TYR A 236 -1.68 -3.58 -8.34
N THR A 237 -2.06 -3.34 -9.59
CA THR A 237 -3.44 -3.01 -9.94
C THR A 237 -4.01 -3.87 -11.04
N SER A 238 -5.33 -3.90 -11.12
CA SER A 238 -6.12 -4.45 -12.22
C SER A 238 -7.44 -3.67 -12.33
N THR A 239 -8.36 -4.17 -13.15
CA THR A 239 -9.75 -3.71 -13.17
C THR A 239 -10.68 -4.80 -12.64
N THR A 240 -11.84 -4.41 -12.10
CA THR A 240 -12.83 -5.38 -11.58
C THR A 240 -13.25 -6.41 -12.65
N PRO A 241 -13.52 -6.04 -13.92
CA PRO A 241 -13.81 -7.03 -14.97
C PRO A 241 -12.66 -8.00 -15.24
N GLU A 242 -11.40 -7.52 -15.28
CA GLU A 242 -10.23 -8.39 -15.47
C GLU A 242 -10.02 -9.37 -14.31
N MET A 243 -10.30 -8.93 -13.08
CA MET A 243 -10.28 -9.81 -11.91
C MET A 243 -11.37 -10.89 -11.99
N ALA A 244 -12.57 -10.50 -12.42
CA ALA A 244 -13.66 -11.45 -12.62
C ALA A 244 -13.39 -12.50 -13.72
N ASP A 245 -12.47 -12.22 -14.64
CA ASP A 245 -12.05 -13.14 -15.72
C ASP A 245 -10.96 -14.11 -15.29
N ARG A 246 -10.41 -13.99 -14.07
CA ARG A 246 -9.32 -14.78 -13.53
C ARG A 246 -9.72 -15.50 -12.23
N PRO A 247 -9.11 -16.67 -11.92
CA PRO A 247 -9.26 -17.26 -10.60
C PRO A 247 -8.87 -16.28 -9.49
N SER A 248 -9.69 -16.20 -8.43
CA SER A 248 -9.45 -15.25 -7.32
C SER A 248 -8.08 -15.36 -6.67
N GLY A 249 -7.50 -16.55 -6.59
CA GLY A 249 -6.15 -16.76 -6.07
C GLY A 249 -5.02 -16.09 -6.88
N GLN A 250 -5.30 -15.49 -8.05
CA GLN A 250 -4.32 -14.72 -8.78
C GLN A 250 -4.22 -13.26 -8.32
N TRP A 251 -5.31 -12.70 -7.81
CA TRP A 251 -5.41 -11.31 -7.38
C TRP A 251 -5.72 -11.13 -5.87
N LEU A 252 -6.26 -12.14 -5.20
CA LEU A 252 -6.36 -12.25 -3.75
C LEU A 252 -5.26 -13.19 -3.26
N ARG A 253 -4.38 -12.71 -2.40
CA ARG A 253 -3.19 -13.44 -1.99
C ARG A 253 -3.03 -13.37 -0.48
N THR A 254 -2.37 -14.38 0.05
CA THR A 254 -1.92 -14.40 1.44
C THR A 254 -0.43 -14.68 1.48
N TYR A 255 0.27 -14.13 2.47
CA TYR A 255 1.69 -14.34 2.65
C TYR A 255 2.03 -14.62 4.12
N ARG A 256 2.97 -15.55 4.32
CA ARG A 256 3.52 -15.88 5.63
C ARG A 256 5.01 -16.20 5.49
N GLY A 257 5.87 -15.41 6.11
CA GLY A 257 7.32 -15.67 6.11
C GLY A 257 7.93 -15.78 4.71
N HIS A 258 7.66 -14.86 3.80
CA HIS A 258 8.10 -14.82 2.38
C HIS A 258 7.50 -15.88 1.46
N GLU A 259 6.59 -16.71 1.94
CA GLU A 259 5.94 -17.74 1.14
C GLU A 259 4.45 -17.42 0.94
N ARG A 260 3.86 -17.99 -0.12
CA ARG A 260 2.39 -17.97 -0.28
C ARG A 260 1.76 -18.65 0.92
N GLY A 261 0.82 -17.97 1.56
CA GLY A 261 -0.01 -18.52 2.62
C GLY A 261 -1.12 -19.43 2.11
N GLY A 262 -1.99 -19.87 3.02
CA GLY A 262 -3.19 -20.64 2.71
C GLY A 262 -4.40 -19.78 2.39
N GLU A 263 -5.60 -20.33 2.61
CA GLU A 263 -6.84 -19.57 2.46
C GLU A 263 -6.89 -18.38 3.44
N PRO A 264 -7.54 -17.26 3.07
CA PRO A 264 -7.66 -16.08 3.95
C PRO A 264 -8.30 -16.36 5.31
N THR A 265 -9.02 -17.48 5.45
CA THR A 265 -9.68 -17.91 6.67
C THR A 265 -8.79 -18.77 7.59
N GLU A 266 -7.61 -19.18 7.12
CA GLU A 266 -6.69 -20.00 7.90
C GLU A 266 -5.95 -19.17 8.96
N VAL A 267 -6.01 -19.61 10.20
CA VAL A 267 -5.26 -19.06 11.36
C VAL A 267 -5.29 -17.52 11.37
N PRO A 268 -6.42 -16.89 11.76
CA PRO A 268 -6.58 -15.45 11.76
C PRO A 268 -5.41 -14.69 12.38
N GLY A 269 -4.94 -13.64 11.73
CA GLY A 269 -3.83 -12.80 12.20
C GLY A 269 -2.42 -13.36 11.95
N SER A 270 -2.30 -14.57 11.37
CA SER A 270 -0.99 -15.22 11.17
C SER A 270 -0.37 -14.99 9.80
N GLN A 271 -1.10 -14.36 8.88
CA GLN A 271 -0.67 -14.13 7.51
C GLN A 271 -1.17 -12.77 7.02
N ASP A 272 -0.42 -12.18 6.13
CA ASP A 272 -0.86 -11.03 5.37
C ASP A 272 -1.97 -11.43 4.40
N VAL A 273 -2.96 -10.56 4.21
CA VAL A 273 -4.05 -10.76 3.24
C VAL A 273 -4.08 -9.55 2.33
N THR A 274 -3.79 -9.74 1.07
CA THR A 274 -3.60 -8.66 0.11
C THR A 274 -4.39 -8.88 -1.17
N VAL A 275 -4.77 -7.81 -1.84
CA VAL A 275 -5.62 -7.84 -3.04
C VAL A 275 -5.07 -6.88 -4.11
N GLU A 276 -5.10 -7.27 -5.38
CA GLU A 276 -4.83 -6.30 -6.45
C GLU A 276 -5.82 -5.12 -6.37
N VAL A 277 -5.33 -3.90 -6.56
CA VAL A 277 -6.17 -2.70 -6.46
C VAL A 277 -7.01 -2.54 -7.72
N ALA A 278 -8.34 -2.53 -7.57
CA ALA A 278 -9.29 -2.31 -8.65
C ALA A 278 -9.38 -0.81 -8.98
N VAL A 279 -8.60 -0.36 -9.96
CA VAL A 279 -8.50 1.08 -10.29
C VAL A 279 -9.82 1.70 -10.72
N ASP A 280 -10.74 0.91 -11.26
CA ASP A 280 -12.08 1.33 -11.67
C ASP A 280 -13.05 1.54 -10.50
N GLN A 281 -12.68 1.14 -9.28
CA GLN A 281 -13.40 1.43 -8.04
C GLN A 281 -12.87 2.68 -7.32
N LEU A 282 -11.71 3.22 -7.73
CA LEU A 282 -11.11 4.41 -7.11
C LEU A 282 -11.73 5.70 -7.66
N PRO A 283 -11.59 6.84 -6.96
CA PRO A 283 -12.00 8.15 -7.48
C PRO A 283 -11.38 8.41 -8.86
N PRO A 284 -12.16 8.93 -9.83
CA PRO A 284 -11.68 9.20 -11.17
C PRO A 284 -10.66 10.35 -11.21
N GLY A 285 -9.93 10.45 -12.31
CA GLY A 285 -9.00 11.56 -12.57
C GLY A 285 -7.52 11.25 -12.33
N ALA A 286 -7.18 10.03 -11.92
CA ALA A 286 -5.78 9.62 -11.85
C ALA A 286 -5.14 9.56 -13.24
N VAL A 287 -3.91 10.03 -13.33
CA VAL A 287 -2.99 9.67 -14.42
C VAL A 287 -2.25 8.40 -14.00
N ALA A 288 -2.37 7.36 -14.81
CA ALA A 288 -1.73 6.07 -14.55
C ALA A 288 -0.47 5.89 -15.41
N ASP A 289 0.57 5.30 -14.80
CA ASP A 289 1.80 4.91 -15.48
C ASP A 289 2.37 3.64 -14.84
N THR A 290 3.33 2.97 -15.47
CA THR A 290 4.10 1.94 -14.77
C THR A 290 5.16 2.58 -13.87
N GLN A 291 5.52 1.94 -12.76
CA GLN A 291 6.61 2.42 -11.90
C GLN A 291 7.89 2.62 -12.70
N ALA A 292 8.23 1.73 -13.62
CA ALA A 292 9.41 1.88 -14.45
C ALA A 292 9.36 3.14 -15.32
N ALA A 293 8.23 3.47 -15.93
CA ALA A 293 8.08 4.68 -16.75
C ALA A 293 8.09 5.95 -15.89
N PHE A 294 7.40 5.93 -14.74
CA PHE A 294 7.43 7.02 -13.76
C PHE A 294 8.85 7.31 -13.27
N LEU A 295 9.60 6.29 -12.84
CA LEU A 295 10.95 6.47 -12.33
C LEU A 295 11.91 7.00 -13.42
N ARG A 296 11.74 6.58 -14.69
CA ARG A 296 12.51 7.15 -15.81
C ARG A 296 12.16 8.61 -16.07
N ARG A 297 10.88 8.97 -16.01
CA ARG A 297 10.43 10.36 -16.17
C ARG A 297 11.09 11.29 -15.15
N TYR A 298 11.27 10.83 -13.92
CA TYR A 298 11.91 11.59 -12.84
C TYR A 298 13.42 11.30 -12.70
N GLY A 299 14.02 10.68 -13.73
CA GLY A 299 15.46 10.68 -13.97
C GLY A 299 16.24 9.62 -13.20
N ILE A 300 15.68 8.41 -13.00
CA ILE A 300 16.41 7.29 -12.41
C ILE A 300 17.69 6.98 -13.21
N ASP A 301 17.63 7.03 -14.56
CA ASP A 301 18.77 6.74 -15.41
C ASP A 301 19.91 7.73 -15.19
N ASN A 302 19.59 9.02 -14.98
CA ASN A 302 20.60 10.05 -14.67
C ASN A 302 21.26 9.82 -13.31
N LEU A 303 20.48 9.34 -12.30
CA LEU A 303 21.02 9.02 -10.98
C LEU A 303 21.93 7.79 -11.02
N VAL A 304 21.60 6.80 -11.84
CA VAL A 304 22.42 5.61 -12.06
C VAL A 304 23.73 5.99 -12.76
N GLU A 305 23.65 6.81 -13.80
CA GLU A 305 24.85 7.27 -14.53
C GLU A 305 25.77 8.11 -13.63
N ALA A 306 25.21 9.03 -12.83
CA ALA A 306 25.99 9.76 -11.83
C ALA A 306 26.64 8.82 -10.80
N GLY A 307 25.93 7.75 -10.40
CA GLY A 307 26.48 6.72 -9.53
C GLY A 307 27.64 5.96 -10.17
N ARG A 308 27.54 5.61 -11.45
CA ARG A 308 28.64 4.94 -12.18
C ARG A 308 29.91 5.79 -12.21
N ARG A 309 29.78 7.08 -12.57
CA ARG A 309 30.90 8.03 -12.59
C ARG A 309 31.53 8.17 -11.21
N LEU A 310 30.73 8.37 -10.17
CA LEU A 310 31.23 8.48 -8.80
C LEU A 310 31.96 7.20 -8.36
N TRP A 311 31.42 6.02 -8.73
CA TRP A 311 32.11 4.76 -8.48
C TRP A 311 33.45 4.68 -9.21
N GLU A 312 33.52 5.03 -10.49
CA GLU A 312 34.76 5.03 -11.27
C GLU A 312 35.86 5.93 -10.67
N GLU A 313 35.43 7.12 -10.18
CA GLU A 313 36.33 8.07 -9.54
C GLU A 313 36.83 7.59 -8.17
N ARG A 314 35.96 6.92 -7.37
CA ARG A 314 36.23 6.62 -5.96
C ARG A 314 36.35 5.13 -5.62
N ALA A 315 36.30 4.23 -6.61
CA ALA A 315 36.36 2.79 -6.35
C ALA A 315 37.65 2.38 -5.61
N HIS A 316 38.75 3.10 -5.87
CA HIS A 316 40.05 2.85 -5.25
C HIS A 316 40.08 3.21 -3.75
N LEU A 317 39.16 4.06 -3.27
CA LEU A 317 39.06 4.43 -1.85
C LEU A 317 38.24 3.39 -1.04
N GLY A 318 37.35 2.64 -1.68
CA GLY A 318 36.49 1.64 -1.01
C GLY A 318 35.59 2.20 0.07
N ASP A 319 35.31 3.50 0.04
CA ASP A 319 34.49 4.18 1.05
C ASP A 319 32.99 3.93 0.85
N LEU A 320 32.20 4.29 1.87
CA LEU A 320 30.74 4.09 1.86
C LEU A 320 30.04 4.84 0.72
N GLU A 321 30.58 5.97 0.29
CA GLU A 321 30.01 6.77 -0.79
C GLU A 321 30.18 6.04 -2.13
N ALA A 322 31.36 5.48 -2.39
CA ALA A 322 31.61 4.65 -3.56
C ALA A 322 30.71 3.40 -3.59
N ILE A 323 30.56 2.71 -2.44
CA ILE A 323 29.69 1.52 -2.33
C ILE A 323 28.23 1.89 -2.64
N ARG A 324 27.71 2.98 -2.05
CA ARG A 324 26.35 3.47 -2.32
C ARG A 324 26.17 3.91 -3.78
N ALA A 325 27.17 4.52 -4.38
CA ALA A 325 27.15 4.90 -5.79
C ALA A 325 27.02 3.67 -6.71
N ARG A 326 27.76 2.59 -6.40
CA ARG A 326 27.70 1.32 -7.13
C ARG A 326 26.34 0.62 -6.99
N SER A 327 25.73 0.64 -5.80
CA SER A 327 24.46 -0.06 -5.54
C SER A 327 23.30 0.44 -6.41
N ARG A 328 23.32 1.71 -6.87
CA ARG A 328 22.30 2.30 -7.74
C ARG A 328 22.02 1.46 -9.00
N VAL A 329 23.03 0.79 -9.55
CA VAL A 329 22.84 -0.08 -10.72
C VAL A 329 21.98 -1.30 -10.39
N THR A 330 22.22 -1.93 -9.24
CA THR A 330 21.45 -3.10 -8.80
C THR A 330 20.04 -2.69 -8.36
N GLU A 331 19.93 -1.57 -7.64
CA GLU A 331 18.66 -1.00 -7.22
C GLU A 331 17.78 -0.67 -8.45
N ALA A 332 18.33 0.03 -9.44
CA ALA A 332 17.61 0.34 -10.66
C ALA A 332 17.14 -0.92 -11.42
N LYS A 333 17.95 -1.99 -11.43
CA LYS A 333 17.53 -3.25 -12.06
C LYS A 333 16.27 -3.82 -11.42
N ALA A 334 16.18 -3.83 -10.08
CA ALA A 334 15.01 -4.32 -9.37
C ALA A 334 13.79 -3.38 -9.53
N LEU A 335 14.01 -2.07 -9.40
CA LEU A 335 12.95 -1.05 -9.48
C LEU A 335 12.36 -0.89 -10.89
N LEU A 336 13.09 -1.27 -11.94
CA LEU A 336 12.66 -1.15 -13.33
C LEU A 336 12.25 -2.49 -13.96
N ASP A 337 12.32 -3.59 -13.21
CA ASP A 337 11.94 -4.92 -13.72
C ASP A 337 10.44 -4.96 -14.02
N PRO A 338 10.01 -5.10 -15.28
CA PRO A 338 8.60 -5.07 -15.64
C PRO A 338 7.81 -6.29 -15.14
N THR A 339 8.50 -7.36 -14.73
CA THR A 339 7.88 -8.57 -14.13
C THR A 339 7.84 -8.51 -12.61
N GLY A 340 8.41 -7.48 -12.01
CA GLY A 340 8.44 -7.22 -10.58
C GLY A 340 7.99 -5.78 -10.29
N LEU A 341 8.74 -5.08 -9.43
CA LEU A 341 8.39 -3.73 -8.95
C LEU A 341 8.18 -2.72 -10.07
N GLY A 342 8.96 -2.79 -11.16
CA GLY A 342 8.80 -1.88 -12.31
C GLY A 342 7.47 -2.00 -13.04
N GLY A 343 6.76 -3.11 -12.87
CA GLY A 343 5.43 -3.35 -13.42
C GLY A 343 4.29 -2.80 -12.55
N PHE A 344 4.56 -2.36 -11.32
CA PHE A 344 3.55 -1.73 -10.47
C PHE A 344 2.97 -0.49 -11.14
N THR A 345 1.74 -0.17 -10.81
CA THR A 345 1.07 1.02 -11.30
C THR A 345 1.32 2.20 -10.36
N VAL A 346 1.67 3.32 -10.95
CA VAL A 346 1.70 4.62 -10.27
C VAL A 346 0.46 5.39 -10.69
N LEU A 347 -0.37 5.74 -9.72
CA LEU A 347 -1.56 6.56 -9.89
C LEU A 347 -1.30 7.94 -9.28
N GLU A 348 -1.48 9.00 -10.08
CA GLU A 348 -1.31 10.37 -9.61
C GLU A 348 -2.59 11.18 -9.84
N TRP A 349 -3.19 11.71 -8.77
CA TRP A 349 -4.26 12.70 -8.79
C TRP A 349 -3.68 14.08 -8.56
N VAL A 350 -3.98 15.04 -9.43
CA VAL A 350 -3.60 16.45 -9.24
C VAL A 350 -4.72 17.16 -8.50
N CYS A 351 -4.39 17.79 -7.38
CA CYS A 351 -5.28 18.58 -6.54
C CYS A 351 -5.09 20.08 -6.85
N SER A 352 -6.20 20.84 -6.98
CA SER A 352 -6.20 22.27 -7.34
C SER A 352 -7.41 23.00 -6.75
#